data_859113e97cf7f6032352b95feeb7f1d9
#
_entry.id   859113e97cf7f6032352b95feeb7f1d9
#
_cell.length_a   1.000
_cell.length_b   1.000
_cell.length_c   1.000
_cell.angle_alpha   90.00
_cell.angle_beta   90.00
_cell.angle_gamma   90.00
#
_symmetry.space_group_name_H-M   'P 1'
#
loop_
_entity.id
_entity.type
_entity.pdbx_description
1 polymer ?
#
loop_
_entity_poly.entity_id
_entity_poly.type
_entity_poly.pdbx_seq_one_letter_code
_entity_poly.pdbx_strand_id
1 'polypeptide(L)'
;NAFIKQIQPKLLIGSRQHEVFSNNQFIDSLHEVNLSPEIILMLNHQATDFGLLDWIETPAETLVDFSSTPADEVAFFQLSGGSTGTPKLIPRTHNDYDYSVRASAEICDLNSNTRLLCALPAPHNFMLSSPGALGVLHAGGCVVMAPNPEPLNCFSIIQRHQVNMASLVPSAVIMWLEKAAQYKDQIQSLKLLQVGGASFPESLARQVPEVINCKLQQVFGMAEGLVNYTRLDDSDEQIFTTQGRPISSDDEIKIVDEQYKEVPEGEIGMLATRGPYTFCGYYQSPEHNSQVFDEDNYYYSGDLVQRTPDGNLRVVGRIKDQINRGGEKIASEEIEKLILLHPEVMHAALVAIVDEQFGEKSCAFIVSRNPELKAVVLRRHLMELGIAQYKLPDQIKLIESLPLTAVGKVDKKQLRSILNTSTTS
;
A
#
# COMPACT_ATOMS: atom_id res chain seq x y z
N ASN A 1 -7.99 1.72 21.49
CA ASN A 1 -9.28 1.45 22.18
C ASN A 1 -10.44 1.14 21.19
N ALA A 2 -10.59 1.85 20.04
CA ALA A 2 -11.73 1.66 19.13
C ALA A 2 -11.86 0.21 18.62
N PHE A 3 -10.78 -0.39 18.15
CA PHE A 3 -10.79 -1.78 17.65
C PHE A 3 -11.06 -2.80 18.77
N ILE A 4 -10.45 -2.62 19.94
CA ILE A 4 -10.69 -3.52 21.08
C ILE A 4 -12.17 -3.49 21.48
N LYS A 5 -12.79 -2.31 21.49
CA LYS A 5 -14.22 -2.15 21.74
C LYS A 5 -15.08 -2.87 20.69
N GLN A 6 -14.67 -2.83 19.43
CA GLN A 6 -15.42 -3.39 18.31
C GLN A 6 -15.27 -4.92 18.22
N ILE A 7 -14.05 -5.45 18.46
CA ILE A 7 -13.74 -6.88 18.31
C ILE A 7 -13.89 -7.65 19.64
N GLN A 8 -13.67 -7.00 20.79
CA GLN A 8 -13.62 -7.61 22.11
C GLN A 8 -12.70 -8.85 22.17
N PRO A 9 -11.38 -8.67 21.90
CA PRO A 9 -10.47 -9.80 21.80
C PRO A 9 -10.29 -10.48 23.16
N LYS A 10 -10.21 -11.81 23.19
CA LYS A 10 -9.88 -12.59 24.38
C LYS A 10 -8.41 -12.51 24.73
N LEU A 11 -7.55 -12.39 23.71
CA LEU A 11 -6.10 -12.33 23.85
C LEU A 11 -5.57 -11.07 23.19
N LEU A 12 -4.69 -10.35 23.87
CA LEU A 12 -3.90 -9.24 23.33
C LEU A 12 -2.41 -9.61 23.41
N ILE A 13 -1.74 -9.51 22.26
CA ILE A 13 -0.29 -9.70 22.19
C ILE A 13 0.36 -8.36 21.87
N GLY A 14 1.33 -7.95 22.66
CA GLY A 14 2.07 -6.71 22.52
C GLY A 14 3.58 -6.86 22.65
N SER A 15 4.32 -5.78 22.47
CA SER A 15 5.76 -5.73 22.73
C SER A 15 6.11 -4.49 23.54
N ARG A 16 6.90 -4.64 24.60
CA ARG A 16 7.40 -3.52 25.41
C ARG A 16 8.33 -2.58 24.66
N GLN A 17 8.83 -2.99 23.53
CA GLN A 17 9.60 -2.11 22.62
C GLN A 17 8.72 -1.17 21.79
N HIS A 18 7.42 -1.46 21.67
CA HIS A 18 6.48 -0.59 20.96
C HIS A 18 5.98 0.52 21.89
N GLU A 19 5.92 1.77 21.40
CA GLU A 19 5.56 2.95 22.20
C GLU A 19 4.24 2.81 22.98
N VAL A 20 3.21 2.19 22.37
CA VAL A 20 1.89 1.96 22.99
C VAL A 20 1.98 1.07 24.24
N PHE A 21 2.94 0.14 24.27
CA PHE A 21 3.13 -0.84 25.35
C PHE A 21 4.40 -0.60 26.19
N SER A 22 5.12 0.50 25.95
CA SER A 22 6.35 0.84 26.66
C SER A 22 6.15 1.04 28.17
N ASN A 23 4.92 1.34 28.56
CA ASN A 23 4.44 1.41 29.94
C ASN A 23 3.03 0.81 30.06
N ASN A 24 2.44 0.83 31.25
CA ASN A 24 1.12 0.26 31.51
C ASN A 24 -0.06 1.19 31.14
N GLN A 25 0.19 2.42 30.78
CA GLN A 25 -0.87 3.44 30.58
C GLN A 25 -1.98 2.99 29.62
N PHE A 26 -1.61 2.31 28.51
CA PHE A 26 -2.60 1.79 27.55
C PHE A 26 -3.42 0.64 28.16
N ILE A 27 -2.75 -0.30 28.87
CA ILE A 27 -3.40 -1.44 29.51
C ILE A 27 -4.35 -0.93 30.62
N ASP A 28 -3.89 0.00 31.46
CA ASP A 28 -4.70 0.60 32.51
C ASP A 28 -5.92 1.30 31.94
N SER A 29 -5.77 2.00 30.80
CA SER A 29 -6.91 2.62 30.10
C SER A 29 -7.96 1.63 29.60
N LEU A 30 -7.57 0.38 29.30
CA LEU A 30 -8.53 -0.68 28.94
C LEU A 30 -9.29 -1.20 30.17
N HIS A 31 -8.63 -1.29 31.30
CA HIS A 31 -9.26 -1.67 32.58
C HIS A 31 -10.29 -0.63 33.01
N GLU A 32 -9.97 0.66 32.92
CA GLU A 32 -10.88 1.76 33.30
C GLU A 32 -12.21 1.77 32.54
N VAL A 33 -12.19 1.28 31.27
CA VAL A 33 -13.39 1.23 30.42
C VAL A 33 -14.00 -0.18 30.28
N ASN A 34 -13.56 -1.13 31.08
CA ASN A 34 -14.00 -2.54 31.04
C ASN A 34 -13.84 -3.21 29.66
N LEU A 35 -12.77 -2.93 28.99
CA LEU A 35 -12.41 -3.51 27.66
C LEU A 35 -11.18 -4.40 27.72
N SER A 36 -10.74 -4.80 28.93
CA SER A 36 -9.54 -5.63 29.07
C SER A 36 -9.75 -7.02 28.47
N PRO A 37 -8.82 -7.48 27.63
CA PRO A 37 -8.75 -8.88 27.22
C PRO A 37 -8.54 -9.80 28.43
N GLU A 38 -9.01 -11.05 28.32
CA GLU A 38 -8.80 -12.06 29.37
C GLU A 38 -7.31 -12.35 29.59
N ILE A 39 -6.52 -12.32 28.51
CA ILE A 39 -5.11 -12.64 28.53
C ILE A 39 -4.33 -11.52 27.80
N ILE A 40 -3.24 -11.04 28.39
CA ILE A 40 -2.32 -10.09 27.79
C ILE A 40 -0.92 -10.69 27.83
N LEU A 41 -0.33 -10.94 26.65
CA LEU A 41 1.04 -11.48 26.51
C LEU A 41 1.98 -10.43 25.96
N MET A 42 3.17 -10.29 26.55
CA MET A 42 4.16 -9.30 26.14
C MET A 42 5.44 -9.96 25.63
N LEU A 43 5.86 -9.56 24.44
CA LEU A 43 7.22 -9.80 23.95
C LEU A 43 8.15 -8.75 24.61
N ASN A 44 9.38 -9.16 24.96
CA ASN A 44 10.33 -8.33 25.72
C ASN A 44 9.69 -7.79 27.01
N HIS A 45 9.07 -8.68 27.77
CA HIS A 45 8.28 -8.39 28.96
C HIS A 45 9.13 -7.92 30.15
N GLN A 46 8.48 -7.24 31.09
CA GLN A 46 9.01 -6.93 32.42
C GLN A 46 8.60 -8.05 33.38
N ALA A 47 9.25 -8.11 34.54
CA ALA A 47 9.00 -9.17 35.54
C ALA A 47 7.54 -9.27 36.03
N THR A 48 6.75 -8.23 35.82
CA THR A 48 5.31 -8.18 36.16
C THR A 48 4.37 -8.59 35.02
N ASP A 49 4.89 -8.81 33.82
CA ASP A 49 4.11 -9.18 32.66
C ASP A 49 4.03 -10.72 32.51
N PHE A 50 3.03 -11.17 31.74
CA PHE A 50 3.05 -12.52 31.17
C PHE A 50 3.89 -12.50 29.89
N GLY A 51 5.00 -13.23 29.87
CA GLY A 51 5.91 -13.32 28.73
C GLY A 51 5.32 -14.17 27.60
N LEU A 52 5.28 -13.62 26.39
CA LEU A 52 4.83 -14.38 25.21
C LEU A 52 5.71 -15.61 24.96
N LEU A 53 7.04 -15.46 25.04
CA LEU A 53 7.97 -16.57 24.80
C LEU A 53 7.85 -17.63 25.89
N ASP A 54 7.75 -17.23 27.17
CA ASP A 54 7.58 -18.14 28.28
C ASP A 54 6.29 -18.95 28.14
N TRP A 55 5.22 -18.29 27.66
CA TRP A 55 3.95 -18.95 27.40
C TRP A 55 4.03 -19.97 26.26
N ILE A 56 4.73 -19.66 25.17
CA ILE A 56 4.95 -20.57 24.02
C ILE A 56 5.80 -21.77 24.43
N GLU A 57 6.80 -21.58 25.27
CA GLU A 57 7.71 -22.63 25.73
C GLU A 57 7.10 -23.53 26.83
N THR A 58 5.99 -23.10 27.45
CA THR A 58 5.29 -23.90 28.46
C THR A 58 4.60 -25.10 27.81
N PRO A 59 4.92 -26.34 28.21
CA PRO A 59 4.26 -27.51 27.67
C PRO A 59 2.75 -27.47 27.93
N ALA A 60 1.93 -27.80 26.92
CA ALA A 60 0.51 -27.95 27.13
C ALA A 60 0.22 -29.17 28.02
N GLU A 61 -0.54 -28.99 29.10
CA GLU A 61 -0.91 -30.07 30.02
C GLU A 61 -1.90 -31.07 29.38
N THR A 62 -2.64 -30.60 28.39
CA THR A 62 -3.62 -31.42 27.64
C THR A 62 -3.56 -31.11 26.15
N LEU A 63 -3.70 -32.16 25.32
CA LEU A 63 -3.98 -31.96 23.89
C LEU A 63 -5.38 -31.39 23.74
N VAL A 64 -5.49 -30.17 23.29
CA VAL A 64 -6.77 -29.54 22.94
C VAL A 64 -7.20 -30.07 21.57
N ASP A 65 -8.39 -30.66 21.51
CA ASP A 65 -9.00 -30.99 20.22
C ASP A 65 -9.49 -29.68 19.56
N PHE A 66 -8.78 -29.22 18.54
CA PHE A 66 -9.16 -28.04 17.80
C PHE A 66 -10.25 -28.42 16.80
N SER A 67 -11.49 -28.01 17.07
CA SER A 67 -12.55 -28.05 16.04
C SER A 67 -12.13 -27.13 14.88
N SER A 68 -12.31 -27.60 13.65
CA SER A 68 -12.02 -26.78 12.46
C SER A 68 -12.98 -25.58 12.42
N THR A 69 -12.43 -24.38 12.27
CA THR A 69 -13.23 -23.20 11.96
C THR A 69 -13.79 -23.34 10.53
N PRO A 70 -15.09 -23.09 10.30
CA PRO A 70 -15.67 -23.10 8.96
C PRO A 70 -14.90 -22.15 8.02
N ALA A 71 -14.63 -22.61 6.81
CA ALA A 71 -13.75 -21.88 5.88
C ALA A 71 -14.38 -20.59 5.32
N ASP A 72 -15.69 -20.45 5.42
CA ASP A 72 -16.50 -19.29 5.04
C ASP A 72 -16.71 -18.28 6.18
N GLU A 73 -16.28 -18.62 7.40
CA GLU A 73 -16.27 -17.67 8.51
C GLU A 73 -15.07 -16.73 8.48
N VAL A 74 -15.17 -15.61 9.22
CA VAL A 74 -14.08 -14.62 9.32
C VAL A 74 -12.90 -15.23 10.05
N ALA A 75 -11.77 -15.34 9.35
CA ALA A 75 -10.50 -15.82 9.89
C ALA A 75 -9.75 -14.71 10.63
N PHE A 76 -9.76 -13.50 10.09
CA PHE A 76 -9.08 -12.33 10.66
C PHE A 76 -9.59 -11.03 10.02
N PHE A 77 -9.14 -9.91 10.57
CA PHE A 77 -9.42 -8.58 10.04
C PHE A 77 -8.14 -7.91 9.52
N GLN A 78 -8.23 -7.36 8.33
CA GLN A 78 -7.27 -6.37 7.84
C GLN A 78 -7.77 -4.96 8.20
N LEU A 79 -6.87 -3.96 8.13
CA LEU A 79 -7.21 -2.56 8.34
C LEU A 79 -7.27 -1.83 7.01
N SER A 80 -8.36 -1.08 6.79
CA SER A 80 -8.44 -0.20 5.62
C SER A 80 -7.39 0.90 5.70
N GLY A 81 -6.79 1.24 4.55
CA GLY A 81 -5.82 2.33 4.44
C GLY A 81 -6.44 3.74 4.52
N GLY A 82 -7.55 3.93 5.24
CA GLY A 82 -8.31 5.17 5.29
C GLY A 82 -7.49 6.38 5.76
N SER A 83 -7.33 7.38 4.89
CA SER A 83 -6.64 8.64 5.19
C SER A 83 -7.51 9.66 5.93
N THR A 84 -8.81 9.41 6.11
CA THR A 84 -9.79 10.40 6.56
C THR A 84 -10.52 10.08 7.87
N GLY A 85 -10.10 9.06 8.62
CA GLY A 85 -10.79 8.70 9.87
C GLY A 85 -10.15 7.50 10.57
N THR A 86 -10.87 6.93 11.53
CA THR A 86 -10.49 5.65 12.14
C THR A 86 -10.50 4.58 11.04
N PRO A 87 -9.41 3.80 10.88
CA PRO A 87 -9.40 2.70 9.94
C PRO A 87 -10.57 1.74 10.19
N LYS A 88 -11.12 1.15 9.13
CA LYS A 88 -12.21 0.18 9.23
C LYS A 88 -11.67 -1.23 9.20
N LEU A 89 -12.37 -2.13 9.86
CA LEU A 89 -12.04 -3.56 9.87
C LEU A 89 -12.58 -4.22 8.60
N ILE A 90 -11.69 -4.85 7.86
CA ILE A 90 -11.97 -5.62 6.65
C ILE A 90 -11.99 -7.10 7.05
N PRO A 91 -13.16 -7.76 7.15
CA PRO A 91 -13.22 -9.17 7.46
C PRO A 91 -12.74 -9.99 6.27
N ARG A 92 -11.86 -10.95 6.54
CA ARG A 92 -11.37 -11.91 5.54
C ARG A 92 -11.68 -13.32 6.01
N THR A 93 -12.26 -14.11 5.12
CA THR A 93 -12.53 -15.53 5.37
C THR A 93 -11.32 -16.38 5.00
N HIS A 94 -11.27 -17.63 5.46
CA HIS A 94 -10.23 -18.55 5.00
C HIS A 94 -10.33 -18.79 3.49
N ASN A 95 -11.54 -18.95 2.95
CA ASN A 95 -11.76 -19.21 1.53
C ASN A 95 -11.25 -18.08 0.63
N ASP A 96 -11.67 -16.84 0.89
CA ASP A 96 -11.31 -15.72 0.03
C ASP A 96 -9.80 -15.43 0.08
N TYR A 97 -9.21 -15.58 1.26
CA TYR A 97 -7.79 -15.27 1.44
C TYR A 97 -6.89 -16.36 0.88
N ASP A 98 -7.24 -17.65 1.08
CA ASP A 98 -6.53 -18.76 0.46
C ASP A 98 -6.61 -18.70 -1.08
N TYR A 99 -7.77 -18.33 -1.63
CA TYR A 99 -7.93 -18.11 -3.06
C TYR A 99 -6.92 -17.07 -3.58
N SER A 100 -6.86 -15.89 -2.94
CA SER A 100 -5.98 -14.80 -3.38
C SER A 100 -4.50 -15.18 -3.25
N VAL A 101 -4.12 -15.92 -2.20
CA VAL A 101 -2.76 -16.41 -1.95
C VAL A 101 -2.33 -17.39 -3.05
N ARG A 102 -3.14 -18.40 -3.35
CA ARG A 102 -2.83 -19.42 -4.37
C ARG A 102 -2.74 -18.82 -5.77
N ALA A 103 -3.74 -18.03 -6.17
CA ALA A 103 -3.75 -17.40 -7.49
C ALA A 103 -2.57 -16.43 -7.67
N SER A 104 -2.22 -15.67 -6.62
CA SER A 104 -1.04 -14.80 -6.64
C SER A 104 0.27 -15.59 -6.74
N ALA A 105 0.38 -16.70 -6.01
CA ALA A 105 1.58 -17.56 -6.05
C ALA A 105 1.81 -18.16 -7.45
N GLU A 106 0.74 -18.58 -8.11
CA GLU A 106 0.77 -19.11 -9.49
C GLU A 106 1.24 -18.05 -10.50
N ILE A 107 0.62 -16.84 -10.47
CA ILE A 107 0.96 -15.74 -11.38
C ILE A 107 2.40 -15.26 -11.20
N CYS A 108 2.92 -15.32 -9.99
CA CYS A 108 4.29 -14.93 -9.67
C CYS A 108 5.31 -16.07 -9.86
N ASP A 109 4.90 -17.25 -10.37
CA ASP A 109 5.72 -18.44 -10.58
C ASP A 109 6.51 -18.85 -9.31
N LEU A 110 5.85 -18.78 -8.15
CA LEU A 110 6.49 -19.14 -6.89
C LEU A 110 6.70 -20.64 -6.77
N ASN A 111 7.83 -21.01 -6.16
CA ASN A 111 8.18 -22.41 -5.95
C ASN A 111 9.11 -22.56 -4.73
N SER A 112 9.53 -23.78 -4.42
CA SER A 112 10.37 -24.08 -3.25
C SER A 112 11.75 -23.39 -3.26
N ASN A 113 12.21 -22.86 -4.39
CA ASN A 113 13.44 -22.08 -4.48
C ASN A 113 13.21 -20.56 -4.25
N THR A 114 11.97 -20.13 -4.13
CA THR A 114 11.64 -18.72 -3.89
C THR A 114 12.11 -18.29 -2.50
N ARG A 115 12.87 -17.20 -2.45
CA ARG A 115 13.40 -16.59 -1.24
C ARG A 115 13.00 -15.12 -1.22
N LEU A 116 11.91 -14.80 -0.52
CA LEU A 116 11.33 -13.45 -0.45
C LEU A 116 11.99 -12.62 0.64
N LEU A 117 12.43 -11.39 0.31
CA LEU A 117 12.77 -10.37 1.30
C LEU A 117 11.49 -9.73 1.85
N CYS A 118 11.23 -9.91 3.12
CA CYS A 118 10.16 -9.23 3.85
C CYS A 118 10.73 -7.98 4.54
N ALA A 119 10.77 -6.85 3.84
CA ALA A 119 11.32 -5.58 4.32
C ALA A 119 10.24 -4.53 4.66
N LEU A 120 9.00 -4.80 4.29
CA LEU A 120 7.82 -4.01 4.66
C LEU A 120 7.09 -4.68 5.84
N PRO A 121 6.16 -3.99 6.53
CA PRO A 121 5.39 -4.59 7.61
C PRO A 121 4.70 -5.88 7.18
N ALA A 122 5.09 -7.00 7.77
CA ALA A 122 4.61 -8.34 7.41
C ALA A 122 3.07 -8.50 7.45
N PRO A 123 2.33 -7.88 8.41
CA PRO A 123 0.86 -7.99 8.45
C PRO A 123 0.14 -7.12 7.42
N HIS A 124 0.84 -6.24 6.69
CA HIS A 124 0.21 -5.47 5.61
C HIS A 124 -0.16 -6.39 4.45
N ASN A 125 -1.37 -6.23 3.89
CA ASN A 125 -1.91 -7.13 2.87
C ASN A 125 -0.95 -7.41 1.71
N PHE A 126 -0.24 -6.41 1.20
CA PHE A 126 0.74 -6.57 0.13
C PHE A 126 1.87 -7.55 0.50
N MET A 127 2.46 -7.39 1.70
CA MET A 127 3.54 -8.27 2.16
C MET A 127 3.03 -9.61 2.69
N LEU A 128 1.77 -9.68 3.13
CA LEU A 128 1.20 -10.91 3.69
C LEU A 128 0.75 -11.89 2.60
N SER A 129 0.01 -11.41 1.56
CA SER A 129 -0.71 -12.28 0.62
C SER A 129 -0.64 -11.89 -0.86
N SER A 130 0.14 -10.85 -1.26
CA SER A 130 0.14 -10.42 -2.67
C SER A 130 1.52 -10.52 -3.35
N PRO A 131 2.06 -11.72 -3.65
CA PRO A 131 1.78 -13.04 -3.08
C PRO A 131 2.25 -13.15 -1.63
N GLY A 132 3.19 -12.28 -1.24
CA GLY A 132 3.71 -12.07 0.09
C GLY A 132 4.22 -13.31 0.81
N ALA A 133 4.28 -13.24 2.14
CA ALA A 133 4.81 -14.31 2.97
C ALA A 133 3.97 -15.60 2.84
N LEU A 134 2.64 -15.48 2.81
CA LEU A 134 1.76 -16.66 2.72
C LEU A 134 1.89 -17.36 1.36
N GLY A 135 1.98 -16.62 0.25
CA GLY A 135 2.17 -17.21 -1.08
C GLY A 135 3.51 -17.94 -1.19
N VAL A 136 4.57 -17.37 -0.65
CA VAL A 136 5.89 -18.02 -0.63
C VAL A 136 5.90 -19.28 0.22
N LEU A 137 5.31 -19.25 1.41
CA LEU A 137 5.21 -20.42 2.29
C LEU A 137 4.30 -21.49 1.69
N HIS A 138 3.19 -21.10 1.03
CA HIS A 138 2.33 -22.02 0.28
C HIS A 138 3.11 -22.76 -0.82
N ALA A 139 3.98 -22.06 -1.54
CA ALA A 139 4.82 -22.65 -2.60
C ALA A 139 6.03 -23.44 -2.06
N GLY A 140 6.19 -23.58 -0.74
CA GLY A 140 7.32 -24.25 -0.11
C GLY A 140 8.61 -23.45 -0.09
N GLY A 141 8.55 -22.15 -0.36
CA GLY A 141 9.68 -21.23 -0.37
C GLY A 141 10.09 -20.73 1.03
N CYS A 142 10.93 -19.71 1.07
CA CYS A 142 11.51 -19.17 2.28
C CYS A 142 11.25 -17.65 2.38
N VAL A 143 10.82 -17.17 3.54
CA VAL A 143 10.68 -15.74 3.85
C VAL A 143 11.87 -15.29 4.68
N VAL A 144 12.60 -14.28 4.21
CA VAL A 144 13.76 -13.69 4.85
C VAL A 144 13.37 -12.32 5.40
N MET A 145 13.37 -12.19 6.72
CA MET A 145 12.95 -10.96 7.39
C MET A 145 14.05 -9.89 7.35
N ALA A 146 13.68 -8.67 7.03
CA ALA A 146 14.52 -7.48 7.17
C ALA A 146 13.85 -6.47 8.13
N PRO A 147 14.61 -5.69 8.91
CA PRO A 147 14.04 -4.77 9.88
C PRO A 147 13.29 -3.60 9.24
N ASN A 148 13.70 -3.20 8.04
CA ASN A 148 13.14 -2.09 7.28
C ASN A 148 13.64 -2.17 5.82
N PRO A 149 13.11 -1.36 4.87
CA PRO A 149 13.53 -1.37 3.46
C PRO A 149 14.81 -0.57 3.17
N GLU A 150 15.60 -0.20 4.16
CA GLU A 150 16.87 0.55 3.98
C GLU A 150 17.82 -0.26 3.08
N PRO A 151 18.38 0.36 1.99
CA PRO A 151 19.12 -0.36 0.95
C PRO A 151 20.30 -1.18 1.47
N LEU A 152 21.17 -0.60 2.29
CA LEU A 152 22.41 -1.27 2.69
C LEU A 152 22.15 -2.49 3.57
N ASN A 153 21.17 -2.40 4.47
CA ASN A 153 20.74 -3.53 5.27
C ASN A 153 20.13 -4.62 4.39
N CYS A 154 19.22 -4.24 3.49
CA CYS A 154 18.58 -5.17 2.57
C CYS A 154 19.56 -5.85 1.64
N PHE A 155 20.52 -5.12 1.04
CA PHE A 155 21.51 -5.68 0.11
C PHE A 155 22.42 -6.70 0.81
N SER A 156 22.86 -6.41 2.04
CA SER A 156 23.61 -7.37 2.86
C SER A 156 22.81 -8.64 3.14
N ILE A 157 21.51 -8.51 3.45
CA ILE A 157 20.60 -9.65 3.69
C ILE A 157 20.38 -10.44 2.39
N ILE A 158 20.17 -9.77 1.25
CA ILE A 158 20.02 -10.39 -0.08
C ILE A 158 21.25 -11.26 -0.40
N GLN A 159 22.44 -10.71 -0.24
CA GLN A 159 23.70 -11.43 -0.49
C GLN A 159 23.84 -12.64 0.45
N ARG A 160 23.66 -12.42 1.75
CA ARG A 160 23.85 -13.46 2.77
C ARG A 160 22.88 -14.63 2.62
N HIS A 161 21.63 -14.34 2.28
CA HIS A 161 20.56 -15.34 2.24
C HIS A 161 20.16 -15.73 0.81
N GLN A 162 20.88 -15.23 -0.22
CA GLN A 162 20.60 -15.50 -1.63
C GLN A 162 19.13 -15.25 -1.99
N VAL A 163 18.61 -14.11 -1.53
CA VAL A 163 17.23 -13.68 -1.81
C VAL A 163 17.06 -13.46 -3.31
N ASN A 164 15.97 -13.97 -3.89
CA ASN A 164 15.71 -13.85 -5.33
C ASN A 164 14.42 -13.08 -5.66
N MET A 165 13.64 -12.69 -4.64
CA MET A 165 12.43 -11.90 -4.79
C MET A 165 12.33 -10.85 -3.69
N ALA A 166 11.90 -9.64 -4.04
CA ALA A 166 11.60 -8.58 -3.07
C ALA A 166 10.31 -7.87 -3.46
N SER A 167 9.57 -7.36 -2.46
CA SER A 167 8.37 -6.55 -2.66
C SER A 167 8.55 -5.23 -1.93
N LEU A 168 8.45 -4.11 -2.67
CA LEU A 168 8.73 -2.77 -2.16
C LEU A 168 7.62 -1.78 -2.56
N VAL A 169 7.55 -0.68 -1.81
CA VAL A 169 6.79 0.51 -2.20
C VAL A 169 7.68 1.43 -3.05
N PRO A 170 7.13 2.31 -3.90
CA PRO A 170 7.88 3.20 -4.77
C PRO A 170 8.98 4.02 -4.06
N SER A 171 8.71 4.55 -2.87
CA SER A 171 9.69 5.31 -2.08
C SER A 171 10.93 4.48 -1.72
N ALA A 172 10.76 3.20 -1.40
CA ALA A 172 11.87 2.30 -1.12
C ALA A 172 12.66 1.96 -2.39
N VAL A 173 11.96 1.79 -3.53
CA VAL A 173 12.63 1.53 -4.82
C VAL A 173 13.53 2.69 -5.23
N ILE A 174 13.10 3.94 -5.02
CA ILE A 174 13.91 5.13 -5.31
C ILE A 174 15.23 5.07 -4.52
N MET A 175 15.18 4.77 -3.22
CA MET A 175 16.38 4.61 -2.39
C MET A 175 17.29 3.46 -2.90
N TRP A 176 16.69 2.37 -3.37
CA TRP A 176 17.44 1.22 -3.91
C TRP A 176 18.13 1.59 -5.23
N LEU A 177 17.44 2.26 -6.15
CA LEU A 177 18.00 2.72 -7.43
C LEU A 177 19.23 3.63 -7.23
N GLU A 178 19.20 4.50 -6.22
CA GLU A 178 20.33 5.39 -5.91
C GLU A 178 21.59 4.64 -5.43
N LYS A 179 21.43 3.48 -4.81
CA LYS A 179 22.52 2.71 -4.21
C LYS A 179 22.95 1.49 -5.00
N ALA A 180 22.02 0.87 -5.76
CA ALA A 180 22.21 -0.43 -6.39
C ALA A 180 23.45 -0.50 -7.29
N ALA A 181 23.79 0.58 -8.02
CA ALA A 181 24.95 0.62 -8.90
C ALA A 181 26.27 0.38 -8.16
N GLN A 182 26.39 0.81 -6.89
CA GLN A 182 27.57 0.65 -6.04
C GLN A 182 27.65 -0.73 -5.38
N TYR A 183 26.52 -1.42 -5.26
CA TYR A 183 26.38 -2.69 -4.52
C TYR A 183 25.87 -3.84 -5.38
N LYS A 184 26.17 -3.81 -6.70
CA LYS A 184 25.70 -4.80 -7.67
C LYS A 184 25.98 -6.26 -7.24
N ASP A 185 27.16 -6.49 -6.65
CA ASP A 185 27.56 -7.82 -6.21
C ASP A 185 26.70 -8.37 -5.07
N GLN A 186 26.09 -7.50 -4.27
CA GLN A 186 25.22 -7.91 -3.15
C GLN A 186 23.81 -8.29 -3.58
N ILE A 187 23.36 -7.79 -4.73
CA ILE A 187 21.99 -8.01 -5.23
C ILE A 187 21.91 -8.95 -6.45
N GLN A 188 22.98 -9.64 -6.82
CA GLN A 188 23.03 -10.51 -7.99
C GLN A 188 22.02 -11.67 -7.97
N SER A 189 21.64 -12.13 -6.76
CA SER A 189 20.65 -13.20 -6.61
C SER A 189 19.22 -12.76 -6.88
N LEU A 190 18.95 -11.43 -6.87
CA LEU A 190 17.60 -10.88 -7.05
C LEU A 190 17.16 -11.07 -8.51
N LYS A 191 16.03 -11.72 -8.71
CA LYS A 191 15.45 -12.02 -10.03
C LYS A 191 14.16 -11.26 -10.29
N LEU A 192 13.40 -10.97 -9.25
CA LEU A 192 12.10 -10.32 -9.33
C LEU A 192 11.97 -9.24 -8.26
N LEU A 193 11.64 -8.03 -8.68
CA LEU A 193 11.23 -6.92 -7.82
C LEU A 193 9.77 -6.61 -8.09
N GLN A 194 8.92 -6.81 -7.07
CA GLN A 194 7.55 -6.34 -7.09
C GLN A 194 7.46 -4.93 -6.55
N VAL A 195 6.66 -4.09 -7.21
CA VAL A 195 6.42 -2.71 -6.77
C VAL A 195 4.91 -2.46 -6.71
N GLY A 196 4.45 -2.05 -5.53
CA GLY A 196 3.03 -1.82 -5.31
C GLY A 196 2.75 -0.89 -4.13
N GLY A 197 1.46 -0.70 -3.83
CA GLY A 197 1.01 0.09 -2.70
C GLY A 197 0.87 1.59 -2.96
N ALA A 198 1.49 2.13 -4.00
CA ALA A 198 1.33 3.49 -4.50
C ALA A 198 1.63 3.54 -6.00
N SER A 199 1.34 4.69 -6.64
CA SER A 199 1.67 4.92 -8.04
C SER A 199 3.19 4.89 -8.25
N PHE A 200 3.65 4.13 -9.26
CA PHE A 200 5.07 4.02 -9.61
C PHE A 200 5.30 4.64 -10.99
N PRO A 201 6.07 5.75 -11.07
CA PRO A 201 6.32 6.43 -12.33
C PRO A 201 7.04 5.55 -13.34
N GLU A 202 6.63 5.62 -14.61
CA GLU A 202 7.24 4.87 -15.71
C GLU A 202 8.74 5.11 -15.82
N SER A 203 9.20 6.36 -15.64
CA SER A 203 10.62 6.72 -15.68
C SER A 203 11.46 5.99 -14.64
N LEU A 204 10.89 5.65 -13.49
CA LEU A 204 11.53 4.83 -12.46
C LEU A 204 11.37 3.34 -12.74
N ALA A 205 10.22 2.93 -13.26
CA ALA A 205 9.95 1.54 -13.63
C ALA A 205 10.98 1.02 -14.66
N ARG A 206 11.29 1.84 -15.67
CA ARG A 206 12.30 1.52 -16.70
C ARG A 206 13.72 1.39 -16.15
N GLN A 207 14.05 2.07 -15.05
CA GLN A 207 15.37 1.97 -14.41
C GLN A 207 15.58 0.67 -13.63
N VAL A 208 14.52 -0.01 -13.20
CA VAL A 208 14.65 -1.23 -12.39
C VAL A 208 15.46 -2.32 -13.10
N PRO A 209 15.14 -2.77 -14.32
CA PRO A 209 15.95 -3.77 -15.02
C PRO A 209 17.36 -3.26 -15.37
N GLU A 210 17.52 -1.98 -15.64
CA GLU A 210 18.82 -1.40 -16.03
C GLU A 210 19.80 -1.29 -14.85
N VAL A 211 19.31 -0.88 -13.68
CA VAL A 211 20.15 -0.54 -12.51
C VAL A 211 20.23 -1.70 -11.51
N ILE A 212 19.09 -2.36 -11.22
CA ILE A 212 19.01 -3.46 -10.25
C ILE A 212 19.28 -4.81 -10.94
N ASN A 213 19.10 -4.89 -12.26
CA ASN A 213 19.30 -6.07 -13.08
C ASN A 213 18.37 -7.25 -12.71
N CYS A 214 17.10 -6.94 -12.46
CA CYS A 214 16.04 -7.92 -12.19
C CYS A 214 14.77 -7.57 -12.96
N LYS A 215 13.85 -8.54 -13.10
CA LYS A 215 12.52 -8.26 -13.65
C LYS A 215 11.72 -7.39 -12.70
N LEU A 216 10.94 -6.46 -13.26
CA LEU A 216 9.92 -5.70 -12.55
C LEU A 216 8.56 -6.39 -12.71
N GLN A 217 7.78 -6.43 -11.63
CA GLN A 217 6.36 -6.76 -11.66
C GLN A 217 5.60 -5.67 -10.88
N GLN A 218 4.71 -4.94 -11.55
CA GLN A 218 3.86 -3.98 -10.86
C GLN A 218 2.65 -4.66 -10.25
N VAL A 219 2.26 -4.20 -9.07
CA VAL A 219 1.17 -4.77 -8.27
C VAL A 219 0.20 -3.66 -7.87
N PHE A 220 -1.05 -3.81 -8.26
CA PHE A 220 -2.14 -2.97 -7.78
C PHE A 220 -3.18 -3.84 -7.09
N GLY A 221 -3.40 -3.58 -5.81
CA GLY A 221 -4.36 -4.35 -5.02
C GLY A 221 -4.80 -3.60 -3.77
N MET A 222 -5.81 -4.14 -3.14
CA MET A 222 -6.41 -3.61 -1.94
C MET A 222 -6.74 -4.74 -0.95
N ALA A 223 -6.78 -4.42 0.33
CA ALA A 223 -7.12 -5.40 1.37
C ALA A 223 -8.59 -5.85 1.27
N GLU A 224 -9.42 -5.05 0.64
CA GLU A 224 -10.83 -5.29 0.35
C GLU A 224 -11.06 -6.38 -0.72
N GLY A 225 -10.03 -6.72 -1.52
CA GLY A 225 -10.15 -7.80 -2.49
C GLY A 225 -9.20 -7.68 -3.66
N LEU A 226 -9.65 -7.09 -4.75
CA LEU A 226 -8.97 -7.08 -6.04
C LEU A 226 -7.44 -6.93 -5.95
N VAL A 227 -6.73 -7.84 -6.63
CA VAL A 227 -5.29 -7.79 -6.82
C VAL A 227 -4.97 -7.96 -8.30
N ASN A 228 -4.14 -7.10 -8.83
CA ASN A 228 -3.66 -7.11 -10.21
C ASN A 228 -2.15 -7.21 -10.22
N TYR A 229 -1.62 -7.94 -11.19
CA TYR A 229 -0.19 -8.00 -11.50
C TYR A 229 0.04 -7.80 -12.98
N THR A 230 1.11 -7.11 -13.35
CA THR A 230 1.71 -7.33 -14.66
C THR A 230 2.20 -8.78 -14.72
N ARG A 231 2.05 -9.46 -15.86
CA ARG A 231 2.50 -10.84 -16.01
C ARG A 231 4.01 -10.88 -16.30
N LEU A 232 4.66 -11.98 -15.96
CA LEU A 232 6.10 -12.13 -16.13
C LEU A 232 6.54 -12.23 -17.59
N ASP A 233 5.59 -12.48 -18.49
CA ASP A 233 5.71 -12.54 -19.96
C ASP A 233 5.07 -11.36 -20.69
N ASP A 234 4.51 -10.37 -19.97
CA ASP A 234 4.06 -9.11 -20.56
C ASP A 234 5.24 -8.36 -21.19
N SER A 235 4.97 -7.55 -22.20
CA SER A 235 5.97 -6.69 -22.81
C SER A 235 6.48 -5.63 -21.83
N ASP A 236 7.69 -5.13 -22.05
CA ASP A 236 8.27 -4.05 -21.25
C ASP A 236 7.35 -2.84 -21.16
N GLU A 237 6.68 -2.49 -22.27
CA GLU A 237 5.74 -1.37 -22.30
C GLU A 237 4.55 -1.62 -21.37
N GLN A 238 3.95 -2.80 -21.37
CA GLN A 238 2.87 -3.17 -20.45
C GLN A 238 3.34 -3.14 -18.99
N ILE A 239 4.53 -3.71 -18.71
CA ILE A 239 5.10 -3.75 -17.36
C ILE A 239 5.38 -2.34 -16.83
N PHE A 240 5.91 -1.44 -17.66
CA PHE A 240 6.32 -0.12 -17.18
C PHE A 240 5.15 0.88 -17.09
N THR A 241 4.10 0.71 -17.88
CA THR A 241 3.02 1.70 -18.01
C THR A 241 1.69 1.30 -17.37
N THR A 242 1.54 0.04 -16.91
CA THR A 242 0.30 -0.48 -16.31
C THR A 242 0.56 -1.16 -14.97
N GLN A 243 -0.50 -1.46 -14.25
CA GLN A 243 -0.47 -2.25 -13.02
C GLN A 243 -1.05 -3.66 -13.24
N GLY A 244 -1.09 -4.10 -14.50
CA GLY A 244 -1.50 -5.44 -14.88
C GLY A 244 -3.00 -5.67 -14.85
N ARG A 245 -3.38 -6.94 -14.74
CA ARG A 245 -4.76 -7.41 -14.77
C ARG A 245 -5.06 -8.32 -13.58
N PRO A 246 -6.35 -8.56 -13.24
CA PRO A 246 -6.76 -9.35 -12.08
C PRO A 246 -6.11 -10.73 -12.00
N ILE A 247 -6.02 -11.24 -10.76
CA ILE A 247 -5.50 -12.59 -10.51
C ILE A 247 -6.51 -13.68 -10.89
N SER A 248 -7.80 -13.36 -10.90
CA SER A 248 -8.87 -14.29 -11.21
C SER A 248 -9.53 -13.95 -12.55
N SER A 249 -9.87 -14.98 -13.33
CA SER A 249 -10.77 -14.83 -14.49
C SER A 249 -12.22 -14.54 -14.06
N ASP A 250 -12.56 -14.81 -12.82
CA ASP A 250 -13.89 -14.58 -12.25
C ASP A 250 -13.99 -13.20 -11.56
N ASP A 251 -12.95 -12.40 -11.62
CA ASP A 251 -13.01 -10.99 -11.21
C ASP A 251 -13.78 -10.18 -12.25
N GLU A 252 -14.83 -9.54 -11.81
CA GLU A 252 -15.61 -8.62 -12.60
C GLU A 252 -15.20 -7.18 -12.28
N ILE A 253 -14.88 -6.41 -13.32
CA ILE A 253 -14.46 -5.01 -13.21
C ILE A 253 -15.36 -4.15 -14.08
N LYS A 254 -15.96 -3.12 -13.46
CA LYS A 254 -16.59 -1.99 -14.14
C LYS A 254 -15.75 -0.73 -13.92
N ILE A 255 -15.67 0.10 -14.94
CA ILE A 255 -15.11 1.44 -14.86
C ILE A 255 -16.24 2.40 -15.13
N VAL A 256 -16.60 3.24 -14.15
CA VAL A 256 -17.83 4.03 -14.20
C VAL A 256 -17.56 5.52 -14.03
N ASP A 257 -18.46 6.33 -14.56
CA ASP A 257 -18.51 7.78 -14.37
C ASP A 257 -19.13 8.16 -13.01
N GLU A 258 -19.36 9.46 -12.79
CA GLU A 258 -19.97 10.01 -11.58
C GLU A 258 -21.45 9.67 -11.43
N GLN A 259 -22.09 9.22 -12.50
CA GLN A 259 -23.48 8.75 -12.52
C GLN A 259 -23.55 7.21 -12.42
N TYR A 260 -22.44 6.55 -12.10
CA TYR A 260 -22.29 5.08 -11.99
C TYR A 260 -22.60 4.33 -13.29
N LYS A 261 -22.44 4.99 -14.45
CA LYS A 261 -22.55 4.35 -15.77
C LYS A 261 -21.17 3.96 -16.26
N GLU A 262 -21.07 2.81 -16.91
CA GLU A 262 -19.81 2.35 -17.50
C GLU A 262 -19.33 3.36 -18.56
N VAL A 263 -18.05 3.73 -18.46
CA VAL A 263 -17.40 4.60 -19.44
C VAL A 263 -16.99 3.80 -20.68
N PRO A 264 -16.84 4.45 -21.84
CA PRO A 264 -16.24 3.81 -23.02
C PRO A 264 -14.87 3.20 -22.72
N GLU A 265 -14.52 2.15 -23.48
CA GLU A 265 -13.21 1.51 -23.35
C GLU A 265 -12.07 2.54 -23.57
N GLY A 266 -11.09 2.51 -22.70
CA GLY A 266 -9.97 3.43 -22.74
C GLY A 266 -10.22 4.80 -22.10
N GLU A 267 -11.41 5.07 -21.57
CA GLU A 267 -11.67 6.25 -20.76
C GLU A 267 -11.37 6.02 -19.27
N ILE A 268 -11.14 7.12 -18.57
CA ILE A 268 -10.87 7.10 -17.12
C ILE A 268 -12.19 7.13 -16.37
N GLY A 269 -12.32 6.25 -15.39
CA GLY A 269 -13.47 6.23 -14.48
C GLY A 269 -13.14 5.62 -13.12
N MET A 270 -14.13 5.58 -12.26
CA MET A 270 -14.04 4.96 -10.94
C MET A 270 -14.08 3.44 -11.05
N LEU A 271 -13.18 2.77 -10.36
CA LEU A 271 -13.12 1.32 -10.29
C LEU A 271 -14.22 0.77 -9.39
N ALA A 272 -15.03 -0.12 -9.94
CA ALA A 272 -15.92 -1.02 -9.23
C ALA A 272 -15.51 -2.47 -9.49
N THR A 273 -15.48 -3.29 -8.46
CA THR A 273 -15.01 -4.69 -8.55
C THR A 273 -15.87 -5.64 -7.74
N ARG A 274 -16.00 -6.86 -8.26
CA ARG A 274 -16.64 -8.00 -7.62
C ARG A 274 -15.87 -9.26 -8.03
N GLY A 275 -15.69 -10.21 -7.12
CA GLY A 275 -14.96 -11.44 -7.44
C GLY A 275 -14.92 -12.41 -6.26
N PRO A 276 -14.33 -13.61 -6.46
CA PRO A 276 -14.36 -14.70 -5.48
C PRO A 276 -13.63 -14.39 -4.17
N TYR A 277 -12.80 -13.38 -4.13
CA TYR A 277 -12.05 -12.95 -2.94
C TYR A 277 -12.29 -11.47 -2.61
N THR A 278 -13.30 -10.84 -3.19
CA THR A 278 -13.78 -9.52 -2.77
C THR A 278 -14.55 -9.65 -1.45
N PHE A 279 -14.23 -8.82 -0.47
CA PHE A 279 -14.90 -8.86 0.84
C PHE A 279 -16.38 -8.47 0.73
N CYS A 280 -17.19 -8.89 1.72
CA CYS A 280 -18.63 -8.65 1.72
C CYS A 280 -19.04 -7.39 2.50
N GLY A 281 -18.09 -6.54 2.88
CA GLY A 281 -18.34 -5.28 3.60
C GLY A 281 -17.48 -5.10 4.84
N TYR A 282 -17.32 -3.84 5.26
CA TYR A 282 -16.62 -3.48 6.49
C TYR A 282 -17.42 -3.92 7.73
N TYR A 283 -16.71 -4.50 8.68
CA TYR A 283 -17.31 -5.03 9.91
C TYR A 283 -17.96 -3.92 10.73
N GLN A 284 -19.22 -4.16 11.13
CA GLN A 284 -20.04 -3.22 11.91
C GLN A 284 -20.10 -1.79 11.33
N SER A 285 -20.15 -1.66 10.00
CA SER A 285 -20.17 -0.35 9.31
C SER A 285 -21.29 -0.27 8.26
N PRO A 286 -22.57 -0.50 8.62
CA PRO A 286 -23.66 -0.61 7.64
C PRO A 286 -23.87 0.65 6.81
N GLU A 287 -23.78 1.85 7.43
CA GLU A 287 -23.93 3.12 6.72
C GLU A 287 -22.84 3.34 5.67
N HIS A 288 -21.60 2.95 5.98
CA HIS A 288 -20.51 3.05 5.02
C HIS A 288 -20.63 2.01 3.92
N ASN A 289 -21.02 0.79 4.27
CA ASN A 289 -21.21 -0.29 3.31
C ASN A 289 -22.26 0.09 2.26
N SER A 290 -23.38 0.71 2.65
CA SER A 290 -24.40 1.18 1.71
C SER A 290 -23.94 2.28 0.76
N GLN A 291 -22.80 2.94 1.04
CA GLN A 291 -22.21 3.97 0.18
C GLN A 291 -21.17 3.43 -0.81
N VAL A 292 -20.57 2.27 -0.50
CA VAL A 292 -19.44 1.73 -1.26
C VAL A 292 -19.75 0.40 -1.97
N PHE A 293 -20.96 -0.13 -1.81
CA PHE A 293 -21.47 -1.26 -2.58
C PHE A 293 -22.75 -0.88 -3.29
N ASP A 294 -22.95 -1.39 -4.50
CA ASP A 294 -24.24 -1.32 -5.20
C ASP A 294 -25.12 -2.55 -4.92
N GLU A 295 -26.32 -2.56 -5.54
CA GLU A 295 -27.28 -3.65 -5.40
C GLU A 295 -26.77 -4.98 -5.98
N ASP A 296 -25.84 -4.95 -6.92
CA ASP A 296 -25.18 -6.11 -7.55
C ASP A 296 -23.93 -6.56 -6.77
N ASN A 297 -23.65 -5.97 -5.59
CA ASN A 297 -22.48 -6.21 -4.76
C ASN A 297 -21.12 -5.84 -5.40
N TYR A 298 -21.08 -4.90 -6.32
CA TYR A 298 -19.82 -4.30 -6.74
C TYR A 298 -19.31 -3.36 -5.66
N TYR A 299 -18.04 -3.53 -5.29
CA TYR A 299 -17.33 -2.65 -4.38
C TYR A 299 -16.67 -1.50 -5.14
N TYR A 300 -17.00 -0.27 -4.78
CA TYR A 300 -16.44 0.96 -5.32
C TYR A 300 -15.22 1.39 -4.50
N SER A 301 -14.02 1.19 -5.06
CA SER A 301 -12.76 1.41 -4.32
C SER A 301 -12.39 2.88 -4.14
N GLY A 302 -12.97 3.76 -4.97
CA GLY A 302 -12.58 5.17 -5.07
C GLY A 302 -11.26 5.39 -5.82
N ASP A 303 -10.66 4.34 -6.39
CA ASP A 303 -9.53 4.48 -7.31
C ASP A 303 -10.04 4.87 -8.71
N LEU A 304 -9.30 5.75 -9.37
CA LEU A 304 -9.52 6.11 -10.77
C LEU A 304 -8.59 5.27 -11.64
N VAL A 305 -9.17 4.58 -12.60
CA VAL A 305 -8.43 3.67 -13.49
C VAL A 305 -8.82 3.87 -14.94
N GLN A 306 -7.95 3.39 -15.83
CA GLN A 306 -8.17 3.27 -17.26
C GLN A 306 -7.88 1.83 -17.67
N ARG A 307 -8.72 1.21 -18.48
CA ARG A 307 -8.44 -0.09 -19.08
C ARG A 307 -7.71 0.10 -20.41
N THR A 308 -6.60 -0.59 -20.57
CA THR A 308 -5.88 -0.62 -21.85
C THR A 308 -6.52 -1.62 -22.81
N PRO A 309 -6.29 -1.52 -24.14
CA PRO A 309 -6.82 -2.49 -25.11
C PRO A 309 -6.42 -3.95 -24.82
N ASP A 310 -5.29 -4.16 -24.14
CA ASP A 310 -4.80 -5.48 -23.74
C ASP A 310 -5.43 -5.99 -22.43
N GLY A 311 -6.40 -5.26 -21.88
CA GLY A 311 -7.12 -5.61 -20.65
C GLY A 311 -6.38 -5.29 -19.34
N ASN A 312 -5.20 -4.66 -19.41
CA ASN A 312 -4.49 -4.22 -18.22
C ASN A 312 -5.14 -2.95 -17.64
N LEU A 313 -4.98 -2.74 -16.33
CA LEU A 313 -5.40 -1.53 -15.65
C LEU A 313 -4.23 -0.56 -15.50
N ARG A 314 -4.50 0.71 -15.76
CA ARG A 314 -3.63 1.83 -15.42
C ARG A 314 -4.29 2.64 -14.33
N VAL A 315 -3.68 2.69 -13.14
CA VAL A 315 -4.15 3.53 -12.04
C VAL A 315 -3.72 4.97 -12.31
N VAL A 316 -4.69 5.88 -12.33
CA VAL A 316 -4.46 7.31 -12.62
C VAL A 316 -4.65 8.20 -11.40
N GLY A 317 -5.22 7.69 -10.32
CA GLY A 317 -5.34 8.42 -9.06
C GLY A 317 -6.45 7.91 -8.16
N ARG A 318 -6.84 8.75 -7.20
CA ARG A 318 -7.96 8.49 -6.29
C ARG A 318 -8.93 9.64 -6.29
N ILE A 319 -10.24 9.37 -6.21
CA ILE A 319 -11.29 10.39 -6.15
C ILE A 319 -11.04 11.36 -4.99
N LYS A 320 -10.72 10.85 -3.81
CA LYS A 320 -10.46 11.66 -2.60
C LYS A 320 -9.20 12.51 -2.65
N ASP A 321 -8.26 12.20 -3.53
CA ASP A 321 -7.03 12.95 -3.74
C ASP A 321 -7.10 13.83 -5.00
N GLN A 322 -8.22 13.80 -5.70
CA GLN A 322 -8.53 14.70 -6.79
C GLN A 322 -8.79 16.10 -6.24
N ILE A 323 -8.19 17.10 -6.86
CA ILE A 323 -8.34 18.51 -6.48
C ILE A 323 -9.39 19.14 -7.38
N ASN A 324 -10.44 19.72 -6.80
CA ASN A 324 -11.50 20.39 -7.54
C ASN A 324 -11.26 21.91 -7.55
N ARG A 325 -10.48 22.36 -8.54
CA ARG A 325 -10.08 23.75 -8.69
C ARG A 325 -11.08 24.50 -9.56
N GLY A 326 -12.04 25.20 -8.94
CA GLY A 326 -13.02 26.00 -9.67
C GLY A 326 -13.90 25.21 -10.62
N GLY A 327 -14.18 23.94 -10.30
CA GLY A 327 -14.93 23.01 -11.17
C GLY A 327 -14.06 22.12 -12.06
N GLU A 328 -12.77 22.47 -12.22
CA GLU A 328 -11.81 21.64 -12.97
C GLU A 328 -11.18 20.59 -12.05
N LYS A 329 -11.18 19.33 -12.47
CA LYS A 329 -10.65 18.20 -11.70
C LYS A 329 -9.20 17.93 -12.04
N ILE A 330 -8.34 17.95 -11.03
CA ILE A 330 -6.90 17.69 -11.15
C ILE A 330 -6.59 16.39 -10.42
N ALA A 331 -6.14 15.37 -11.16
CA ALA A 331 -5.61 14.15 -10.58
C ALA A 331 -4.22 14.44 -9.99
N SER A 332 -4.08 14.40 -8.67
CA SER A 332 -2.81 14.70 -7.99
C SER A 332 -1.66 13.88 -8.53
N GLU A 333 -1.87 12.58 -8.73
CA GLU A 333 -0.84 11.65 -9.19
C GLU A 333 -0.35 11.93 -10.62
N GLU A 334 -1.20 12.47 -11.49
CA GLU A 334 -0.81 12.89 -12.84
C GLU A 334 0.27 13.98 -12.76
N ILE A 335 0.03 14.98 -11.94
CA ILE A 335 0.94 16.12 -11.79
C ILE A 335 2.22 15.70 -11.04
N GLU A 336 2.10 14.87 -10.02
CA GLU A 336 3.24 14.30 -9.30
C GLU A 336 4.19 13.56 -10.26
N LYS A 337 3.66 12.73 -11.15
CA LYS A 337 4.44 12.02 -12.19
C LYS A 337 5.19 12.97 -13.10
N LEU A 338 4.54 14.04 -13.55
CA LEU A 338 5.16 15.04 -14.43
C LEU A 338 6.25 15.85 -13.71
N ILE A 339 6.05 16.19 -12.45
CA ILE A 339 7.06 16.87 -11.62
C ILE A 339 8.30 15.97 -11.44
N LEU A 340 8.10 14.66 -11.25
CA LEU A 340 9.19 13.69 -11.09
C LEU A 340 10.03 13.48 -12.35
N LEU A 341 9.60 13.96 -13.53
CA LEU A 341 10.44 13.97 -14.73
C LEU A 341 11.55 15.03 -14.67
N HIS A 342 11.47 15.99 -13.74
CA HIS A 342 12.52 16.99 -13.57
C HIS A 342 13.76 16.37 -12.87
N PRO A 343 14.97 16.46 -13.44
CA PRO A 343 16.15 15.72 -12.97
C PRO A 343 16.59 16.04 -11.53
N GLU A 344 16.28 17.22 -11.04
CA GLU A 344 16.61 17.63 -9.67
C GLU A 344 15.56 17.22 -8.63
N VAL A 345 14.39 16.70 -9.04
CA VAL A 345 13.33 16.28 -8.13
C VAL A 345 13.53 14.83 -7.71
N MET A 346 13.50 14.57 -6.41
CA MET A 346 13.56 13.23 -5.81
C MET A 346 12.17 12.71 -5.50
N HIS A 347 11.35 13.53 -4.84
CA HIS A 347 9.98 13.18 -4.47
C HIS A 347 9.05 14.38 -4.69
N ALA A 348 7.81 14.08 -5.01
CA ALA A 348 6.75 15.07 -5.17
C ALA A 348 5.43 14.55 -4.57
N ALA A 349 4.68 15.45 -3.96
CA ALA A 349 3.31 15.18 -3.52
C ALA A 349 2.45 16.42 -3.76
N LEU A 350 1.28 16.23 -4.37
CA LEU A 350 0.31 17.29 -4.64
C LEU A 350 -0.90 17.12 -3.72
N VAL A 351 -1.29 18.19 -3.04
CA VAL A 351 -2.44 18.21 -2.14
C VAL A 351 -3.34 19.39 -2.41
N ALA A 352 -4.64 19.23 -2.10
CA ALA A 352 -5.60 20.31 -2.11
C ALA A 352 -5.37 21.27 -0.94
N ILE A 353 -5.60 22.56 -1.19
CA ILE A 353 -5.69 23.65 -0.20
C ILE A 353 -7.05 24.29 -0.36
N VAL A 354 -7.74 24.56 0.75
CA VAL A 354 -8.99 25.33 0.72
C VAL A 354 -8.73 26.74 0.21
N ASP A 355 -9.55 27.22 -0.72
CA ASP A 355 -9.47 28.54 -1.33
C ASP A 355 -10.86 29.15 -1.50
N GLU A 356 -11.02 30.41 -1.09
CA GLU A 356 -12.33 31.09 -1.12
C GLU A 356 -12.87 31.34 -2.53
N GLN A 357 -12.00 31.50 -3.52
CA GLN A 357 -12.38 31.81 -4.90
C GLN A 357 -12.64 30.57 -5.75
N PHE A 358 -11.78 29.54 -5.60
CA PHE A 358 -11.82 28.35 -6.43
C PHE A 358 -12.35 27.11 -5.70
N GLY A 359 -12.76 27.24 -4.44
CA GLY A 359 -13.09 26.11 -3.57
C GLY A 359 -11.83 25.39 -3.12
N GLU A 360 -11.02 24.93 -4.07
CA GLU A 360 -9.71 24.34 -3.82
C GLU A 360 -8.65 24.89 -4.78
N LYS A 361 -7.41 24.95 -4.29
CA LYS A 361 -6.17 25.15 -5.03
C LYS A 361 -5.22 24.02 -4.77
N SER A 362 -4.13 23.94 -5.56
CA SER A 362 -3.15 22.89 -5.44
C SER A 362 -1.82 23.37 -4.85
N CYS A 363 -1.22 22.55 -3.97
CA CYS A 363 0.12 22.77 -3.43
C CYS A 363 0.98 21.54 -3.69
N ALA A 364 2.10 21.72 -4.42
CA ALA A 364 3.10 20.70 -4.61
C ALA A 364 4.18 20.80 -3.53
N PHE A 365 4.40 19.72 -2.79
CA PHE A 365 5.53 19.54 -1.90
C PHE A 365 6.63 18.77 -2.63
N ILE A 366 7.83 19.32 -2.66
CA ILE A 366 8.95 18.82 -3.46
C ILE A 366 10.15 18.55 -2.56
N VAL A 367 10.70 17.34 -2.69
CA VAL A 367 12.05 17.02 -2.18
C VAL A 367 13.01 17.07 -3.37
N SER A 368 14.02 17.93 -3.28
CA SER A 368 14.97 18.18 -4.37
C SER A 368 16.41 17.82 -3.97
N ARG A 369 17.20 17.32 -4.95
CA ARG A 369 18.65 17.18 -4.82
C ARG A 369 19.36 18.54 -4.74
N ASN A 370 18.75 19.58 -5.33
CA ASN A 370 19.24 20.94 -5.34
C ASN A 370 18.38 21.81 -4.39
N PRO A 371 18.90 22.24 -3.22
CA PRO A 371 18.14 23.06 -2.29
C PRO A 371 17.82 24.47 -2.84
N GLU A 372 18.51 24.89 -3.91
CA GLU A 372 18.29 26.18 -4.58
C GLU A 372 17.26 26.09 -5.72
N LEU A 373 16.64 24.93 -5.94
CA LEU A 373 15.62 24.75 -6.97
C LEU A 373 14.44 25.71 -6.73
N LYS A 374 14.11 26.51 -7.73
CA LYS A 374 13.05 27.52 -7.62
C LYS A 374 11.74 27.03 -8.20
N ALA A 375 10.63 27.38 -7.57
CA ALA A 375 9.28 27.06 -8.04
C ALA A 375 9.01 27.47 -9.51
N VAL A 376 9.61 28.57 -9.96
CA VAL A 376 9.49 29.04 -11.35
C VAL A 376 10.11 28.07 -12.36
N VAL A 377 11.17 27.35 -11.99
CA VAL A 377 11.83 26.35 -12.84
C VAL A 377 10.90 25.15 -13.04
N LEU A 378 10.31 24.65 -11.95
CA LEU A 378 9.35 23.55 -12.01
C LEU A 378 8.09 23.92 -12.77
N ARG A 379 7.56 25.14 -12.60
CA ARG A 379 6.40 25.59 -13.39
C ARG A 379 6.73 25.65 -14.87
N ARG A 380 7.90 26.15 -15.24
CA ARG A 380 8.37 26.17 -16.65
C ARG A 380 8.46 24.75 -17.19
N HIS A 381 9.09 23.84 -16.47
CA HIS A 381 9.17 22.43 -16.84
C HIS A 381 7.79 21.81 -17.12
N LEU A 382 6.83 22.03 -16.24
CA LEU A 382 5.46 21.56 -16.44
C LEU A 382 4.78 22.18 -17.67
N MET A 383 5.01 23.48 -17.93
CA MET A 383 4.50 24.15 -19.14
C MET A 383 5.13 23.58 -20.42
N GLU A 384 6.42 23.27 -20.41
CA GLU A 384 7.13 22.66 -21.54
C GLU A 384 6.63 21.24 -21.84
N LEU A 385 6.14 20.53 -20.82
CA LEU A 385 5.45 19.24 -20.99
C LEU A 385 4.01 19.38 -21.54
N GLY A 386 3.51 20.61 -21.75
CA GLY A 386 2.22 20.86 -22.40
C GLY A 386 0.99 20.63 -21.52
N ILE A 387 1.14 20.65 -20.19
CA ILE A 387 -0.02 20.48 -19.30
C ILE A 387 -0.95 21.69 -19.36
N ALA A 388 -2.24 21.44 -19.15
CA ALA A 388 -3.25 22.50 -19.12
C ALA A 388 -2.94 23.51 -17.97
N GLN A 389 -3.18 24.79 -18.22
CA GLN A 389 -2.82 25.87 -17.28
C GLN A 389 -3.47 25.70 -15.90
N TYR A 390 -4.71 25.20 -15.83
CA TYR A 390 -5.41 24.98 -14.56
C TYR A 390 -4.78 23.85 -13.70
N LYS A 391 -4.01 22.95 -14.34
CA LYS A 391 -3.29 21.85 -13.67
C LYS A 391 -1.94 22.27 -13.08
N LEU A 392 -1.44 23.46 -13.42
CA LEU A 392 -0.20 23.97 -12.83
C LEU A 392 -0.38 24.18 -11.32
N PRO A 393 0.55 23.69 -10.46
CA PRO A 393 0.44 23.91 -9.03
C PRO A 393 0.35 25.40 -8.67
N ASP A 394 -0.67 25.77 -7.90
CA ASP A 394 -0.83 27.15 -7.43
C ASP A 394 0.29 27.52 -6.47
N GLN A 395 0.73 26.58 -5.63
CA GLN A 395 1.87 26.72 -4.73
C GLN A 395 2.88 25.57 -4.95
N ILE A 396 4.16 25.89 -4.76
CA ILE A 396 5.25 24.89 -4.74
C ILE A 396 6.09 25.17 -3.49
N LYS A 397 6.24 24.17 -2.63
CA LYS A 397 7.05 24.22 -1.40
C LYS A 397 8.14 23.16 -1.45
N LEU A 398 9.39 23.60 -1.25
CA LEU A 398 10.49 22.66 -1.05
C LEU A 398 10.51 22.24 0.43
N ILE A 399 10.71 20.95 0.66
CA ILE A 399 10.82 20.35 2.00
C ILE A 399 11.97 19.34 2.01
N GLU A 400 12.50 19.05 3.18
CA GLU A 400 13.61 18.10 3.35
C GLU A 400 13.19 16.66 3.09
N SER A 401 11.99 16.28 3.53
CA SER A 401 11.43 14.94 3.35
C SER A 401 9.91 14.96 3.34
N LEU A 402 9.28 14.06 2.60
CA LEU A 402 7.84 13.83 2.67
C LEU A 402 7.50 13.02 3.92
N PRO A 403 6.44 13.39 4.67
CA PRO A 403 5.93 12.55 5.74
C PRO A 403 5.38 11.23 5.17
N LEU A 404 5.68 10.13 5.85
CA LEU A 404 5.26 8.80 5.45
C LEU A 404 4.35 8.18 6.50
N THR A 405 3.39 7.40 6.04
CA THR A 405 2.59 6.51 6.88
C THR A 405 3.44 5.35 7.41
N ALA A 406 2.95 4.61 8.41
CA ALA A 406 3.62 3.43 8.95
C ALA A 406 3.94 2.35 7.88
N VAL A 407 3.25 2.37 6.74
CA VAL A 407 3.48 1.44 5.61
C VAL A 407 4.33 2.04 4.49
N GLY A 408 4.96 3.21 4.72
CA GLY A 408 5.89 3.85 3.77
C GLY A 408 5.23 4.64 2.64
N LYS A 409 3.91 4.87 2.67
CA LYS A 409 3.20 5.73 1.71
C LYS A 409 3.26 7.19 2.14
N VAL A 410 3.22 8.12 1.19
CA VAL A 410 3.16 9.56 1.49
C VAL A 410 1.89 9.88 2.31
N ASP A 411 2.07 10.55 3.45
CA ASP A 411 0.96 11.01 4.30
C ASP A 411 0.47 12.39 3.84
N LYS A 412 -0.43 12.38 2.84
CA LYS A 412 -1.05 13.60 2.31
C LYS A 412 -1.89 14.36 3.37
N LYS A 413 -2.38 13.66 4.40
CA LYS A 413 -3.11 14.30 5.50
C LYS A 413 -2.18 15.19 6.35
N GLN A 414 -1.00 14.66 6.67
CA GLN A 414 0.01 15.43 7.39
C GLN A 414 0.51 16.62 6.54
N LEU A 415 0.67 16.47 5.22
CA LEU A 415 1.03 17.57 4.32
C LEU A 415 -0.05 18.69 4.33
N ARG A 416 -1.34 18.33 4.30
CA ARG A 416 -2.43 19.32 4.42
C ARG A 416 -2.41 20.05 5.78
N SER A 417 -2.04 19.36 6.88
CA SER A 417 -1.96 19.99 8.22
C SER A 417 -0.83 21.01 8.32
N ILE A 418 0.31 20.77 7.65
CA ILE A 418 1.44 21.72 7.57
C ILE A 418 1.02 23.05 6.91
N LEU A 419 0.10 23.00 5.94
CA LEU A 419 -0.40 24.19 5.26
C LEU A 419 -1.30 25.02 6.17
N ASN A 420 -2.17 24.37 6.94
CA ASN A 420 -3.10 25.04 7.84
C ASN A 420 -2.38 25.75 9.00
N THR A 421 -1.25 25.21 9.47
CA THR A 421 -0.45 25.86 10.52
C THR A 421 0.37 27.06 10.02
N SER A 422 0.65 27.13 8.71
CA SER A 422 1.40 28.25 8.11
C SER A 422 0.55 29.47 7.76
N THR A 423 -0.78 29.35 7.84
CA THR A 423 -1.74 30.46 7.54
C THR A 423 -2.17 31.23 8.79
N THR A 424 -1.74 30.81 9.99
CA THR A 424 -2.11 31.42 11.29
C THR A 424 -0.95 32.22 11.93
N SER A 425 0.13 32.48 11.20
CA SER A 425 1.27 33.30 11.67
C SER A 425 1.47 34.56 10.83
#